data_5ad295a3b660bd3fea01dcf13fab2c19
#
_entry.id   5ad295a3b660bd3fea01dcf13fab2c19
#
_cell.length_a   1.000
_cell.length_b   1.000
_cell.length_c   1.000
_cell.angle_alpha   90.00
_cell.angle_beta   90.00
_cell.angle_gamma   90.00
#
_symmetry.space_group_name_H-M   'P 1'
#
loop_
_entity.id
_entity.type
_entity.pdbx_description
1 polymer ?
#
loop_
_entity_poly.entity_id
_entity_poly.type
_entity_poly.pdbx_seq_one_letter_code
_entity_poly.pdbx_strand_id
1 'polypeptide(L)'
;MRIAVTGPLRERYDEILSPKALDFLVALDSEFAARRVALLDTRRARRARYAAGQLPGFLPETEAIRADPNWRVAPPAPGLHDRRVEITGPTDRKMTVNALNSGAKVWLADFEDALAPTWDNVIGGQLNLVDAIDRRIDFTAPGGKRYALGDDLATIVVRPRGWHLVEKHIVVDGRAISATLVDFGLYFFHCAQRQLDAGSGPYFYLPKLESHREARLWNEVFRFAQNWLGVPYGTIRATVLVETITAAFEMDEILYELREHCAGLNAGRWDYIFSIVKNFGWRDDFVLPDRGT
;
A
#
# COMPACT_ATOMS: atom_id res chain seq x y z
N MET A 1 13.93 -7.26 20.65
CA MET A 1 14.51 -6.52 19.51
C MET A 1 14.67 -5.05 19.87
N ARG A 2 15.73 -4.42 19.37
CA ARG A 2 16.01 -3.00 19.61
C ARG A 2 15.64 -2.18 18.36
N ILE A 3 14.73 -1.23 18.50
CA ILE A 3 14.42 -0.26 17.46
C ILE A 3 15.15 1.05 17.71
N ALA A 4 15.61 1.68 16.64
CA ALA A 4 16.20 3.01 16.68
C ALA A 4 15.65 3.86 15.52
N VAL A 5 15.27 5.08 15.83
CA VAL A 5 14.92 6.11 14.84
C VAL A 5 16.15 6.98 14.64
N THR A 6 16.69 7.02 13.43
CA THR A 6 17.89 7.78 13.06
C THR A 6 17.56 9.05 12.28
N GLY A 7 16.31 9.21 11.84
CA GLY A 7 15.84 10.42 11.19
C GLY A 7 15.69 11.57 12.20
N PRO A 8 15.82 12.84 11.74
CA PRO A 8 15.65 14.00 12.61
C PRO A 8 14.21 14.07 13.14
N LEU A 9 14.05 14.33 14.44
CA LEU A 9 12.76 14.62 15.02
C LEU A 9 12.36 16.06 14.69
N ARG A 10 11.21 16.24 14.04
CA ARG A 10 10.58 17.53 13.80
C ARG A 10 9.44 17.73 14.81
N GLU A 11 8.87 18.92 14.77
CA GLU A 11 7.67 19.25 15.54
C GLU A 11 6.56 18.21 15.33
N ARG A 12 6.01 17.70 16.40
CA ARG A 12 4.91 16.72 16.45
C ARG A 12 5.24 15.31 15.88
N TYR A 13 6.50 15.02 15.50
CA TYR A 13 6.85 13.66 15.02
C TYR A 13 6.77 12.61 16.12
N ASP A 14 6.89 13.00 17.37
CA ASP A 14 6.67 12.15 18.54
C ASP A 14 5.23 11.65 18.65
N GLU A 15 4.24 12.38 18.10
CA GLU A 15 2.87 11.90 18.02
C GLU A 15 2.76 10.63 17.13
N ILE A 16 3.52 10.58 16.04
CA ILE A 16 3.55 9.45 15.09
C ILE A 16 4.52 8.36 15.56
N LEU A 17 5.71 8.75 16.02
CA LEU A 17 6.77 7.85 16.47
C LEU A 17 6.68 7.56 17.97
N SER A 18 5.46 7.42 18.49
CA SER A 18 5.23 7.11 19.90
C SER A 18 5.83 5.73 20.25
N PRO A 19 6.24 5.50 21.52
CA PRO A 19 6.79 4.20 21.92
C PRO A 19 5.89 3.02 21.54
N LYS A 20 4.58 3.13 21.72
CA LYS A 20 3.63 2.07 21.35
C LYS A 20 3.55 1.82 19.84
N ALA A 21 3.63 2.87 19.00
CA ALA A 21 3.68 2.71 17.55
C ALA A 21 4.99 2.04 17.13
N LEU A 22 6.11 2.39 17.74
CA LEU A 22 7.40 1.75 17.50
C LEU A 22 7.40 0.28 17.95
N ASP A 23 6.79 -0.05 19.09
CA ASP A 23 6.62 -1.44 19.55
C ASP A 23 5.80 -2.26 18.52
N PHE A 24 4.77 -1.66 17.94
CA PHE A 24 3.98 -2.29 16.89
C PHE A 24 4.81 -2.53 15.61
N LEU A 25 5.66 -1.58 15.21
CA LEU A 25 6.57 -1.77 14.08
C LEU A 25 7.59 -2.90 14.34
N VAL A 26 8.12 -2.99 15.56
CA VAL A 26 9.01 -4.11 15.96
C VAL A 26 8.28 -5.44 15.84
N ALA A 27 7.04 -5.52 16.31
CA ALA A 27 6.26 -6.74 16.23
C ALA A 27 6.00 -7.16 14.76
N LEU A 28 5.65 -6.21 13.88
CA LEU A 28 5.50 -6.44 12.44
C LEU A 28 6.82 -6.91 11.80
N ASP A 29 7.93 -6.25 12.08
CA ASP A 29 9.24 -6.64 11.53
C ASP A 29 9.65 -8.02 12.01
N SER A 30 9.45 -8.31 13.31
CA SER A 30 9.77 -9.62 13.90
C SER A 30 9.06 -10.76 13.20
N GLU A 31 7.78 -10.57 12.89
CA GLU A 31 6.94 -11.63 12.29
C GLU A 31 7.18 -11.77 10.78
N PHE A 32 7.38 -10.66 10.07
CA PHE A 32 7.26 -10.66 8.62
C PHE A 32 8.58 -10.39 7.86
N ALA A 33 9.64 -9.87 8.49
CA ALA A 33 10.86 -9.48 7.78
C ALA A 33 11.52 -10.65 7.02
N ALA A 34 11.66 -11.81 7.66
CA ALA A 34 12.29 -12.97 7.02
C ALA A 34 11.49 -13.48 5.81
N ARG A 35 10.16 -13.51 5.95
CA ARG A 35 9.25 -13.95 4.89
C ARG A 35 9.25 -12.98 3.71
N ARG A 36 9.29 -11.66 3.99
CA ARG A 36 9.47 -10.65 2.96
C ARG A 36 10.76 -10.88 2.17
N VAL A 37 11.88 -11.12 2.84
CA VAL A 37 13.17 -11.37 2.17
C VAL A 37 13.06 -12.60 1.27
N ALA A 38 12.49 -13.71 1.75
CA ALA A 38 12.30 -14.93 0.97
C ALA A 38 11.44 -14.70 -0.29
N LEU A 39 10.41 -13.85 -0.21
CA LEU A 39 9.59 -13.48 -1.38
C LEU A 39 10.36 -12.62 -2.39
N LEU A 40 11.19 -11.68 -1.92
CA LEU A 40 12.06 -10.92 -2.80
C LEU A 40 13.12 -11.79 -3.49
N ASP A 41 13.65 -12.83 -2.80
CA ASP A 41 14.51 -13.84 -3.42
C ASP A 41 13.77 -14.63 -4.49
N THR A 42 12.51 -14.97 -4.25
CA THR A 42 11.65 -15.63 -5.24
C THR A 42 11.45 -14.76 -6.49
N ARG A 43 11.30 -13.44 -6.36
CA ARG A 43 11.28 -12.52 -7.50
C ARG A 43 12.57 -12.59 -8.31
N ARG A 44 13.74 -12.58 -7.64
CA ARG A 44 15.05 -12.70 -8.29
C ARG A 44 15.19 -14.01 -9.06
N ALA A 45 14.81 -15.11 -8.44
CA ALA A 45 14.85 -16.43 -9.07
C ALA A 45 13.88 -16.53 -10.27
N ARG A 46 12.69 -15.94 -10.18
CA ARG A 46 11.72 -15.86 -11.29
C ARG A 46 12.30 -15.08 -12.47
N ARG A 47 12.87 -13.91 -12.20
CA ARG A 47 13.52 -13.10 -13.24
C ARG A 47 14.66 -13.83 -13.95
N ALA A 48 15.45 -14.62 -13.21
CA ALA A 48 16.50 -15.45 -13.80
C ALA A 48 15.93 -16.52 -14.75
N ARG A 49 14.79 -17.15 -14.39
CA ARG A 49 14.10 -18.10 -15.29
C ARG A 49 13.57 -17.41 -16.55
N TYR A 50 13.03 -16.22 -16.45
CA TYR A 50 12.60 -15.44 -17.62
C TYR A 50 13.78 -15.09 -18.52
N ALA A 51 14.91 -14.70 -17.94
CA ALA A 51 16.16 -14.48 -18.67
C ALA A 51 16.66 -15.76 -19.37
N ALA A 52 16.36 -16.94 -18.84
CA ALA A 52 16.65 -18.23 -19.46
C ALA A 52 15.60 -18.70 -20.50
N GLY A 53 14.61 -17.83 -20.84
CA GLY A 53 13.63 -18.09 -21.89
C GLY A 53 12.25 -18.55 -21.42
N GLN A 54 12.03 -18.76 -20.10
CA GLN A 54 10.70 -19.06 -19.61
C GLN A 54 9.76 -17.87 -19.81
N LEU A 55 8.53 -18.12 -20.20
CA LEU A 55 7.47 -17.09 -20.27
C LEU A 55 6.56 -17.13 -19.04
N PRO A 56 5.91 -16.01 -18.68
CA PRO A 56 4.87 -16.02 -17.67
C PRO A 56 3.67 -16.83 -18.15
N GLY A 57 2.95 -17.42 -17.24
CA GLY A 57 1.77 -18.23 -17.52
C GLY A 57 1.01 -18.54 -16.25
N PHE A 58 -0.20 -19.07 -16.39
CA PHE A 58 -1.00 -19.53 -15.28
C PHE A 58 -0.31 -20.71 -14.57
N LEU A 59 -0.39 -20.70 -13.25
CA LEU A 59 0.24 -21.71 -12.40
C LEU A 59 -0.61 -23.00 -12.36
N PRO A 60 -0.08 -24.15 -12.76
CA PRO A 60 -0.84 -25.41 -12.69
C PRO A 60 -1.26 -25.78 -11.27
N GLU A 61 -0.39 -25.52 -10.28
CA GLU A 61 -0.65 -25.84 -8.88
C GLU A 61 -1.81 -25.05 -8.24
N THR A 62 -2.27 -23.98 -8.88
CA THR A 62 -3.39 -23.14 -8.39
C THR A 62 -4.63 -23.26 -9.27
N GLU A 63 -4.67 -24.20 -10.21
CA GLU A 63 -5.81 -24.39 -11.11
C GLU A 63 -7.13 -24.58 -10.35
N ALA A 64 -7.11 -25.27 -9.22
CA ALA A 64 -8.28 -25.48 -8.37
C ALA A 64 -8.91 -24.17 -7.88
N ILE A 65 -8.12 -23.13 -7.64
CA ILE A 65 -8.63 -21.80 -7.25
C ILE A 65 -9.39 -21.16 -8.41
N ARG A 66 -8.83 -21.20 -9.61
CA ARG A 66 -9.44 -20.62 -10.83
C ARG A 66 -10.68 -21.38 -11.27
N ALA A 67 -10.71 -22.68 -11.05
CA ALA A 67 -11.83 -23.56 -11.44
C ALA A 67 -12.99 -23.57 -10.45
N ASP A 68 -12.79 -23.13 -9.19
CA ASP A 68 -13.83 -23.14 -8.17
C ASP A 68 -14.75 -21.91 -8.31
N PRO A 69 -16.02 -22.08 -8.73
CA PRO A 69 -16.97 -20.99 -8.87
C PRO A 69 -17.59 -20.51 -7.56
N ASN A 70 -17.24 -21.11 -6.42
CA ASN A 70 -17.97 -20.91 -5.15
C ASN A 70 -17.36 -19.84 -4.25
N TRP A 71 -16.02 -19.63 -4.27
CA TRP A 71 -15.43 -18.61 -3.44
C TRP A 71 -15.79 -17.19 -3.91
N ARG A 72 -15.85 -16.28 -3.00
CA ARG A 72 -16.16 -14.85 -3.24
C ARG A 72 -15.26 -13.98 -2.38
N VAL A 73 -15.03 -12.75 -2.83
CA VAL A 73 -14.41 -11.69 -2.02
C VAL A 73 -15.45 -11.05 -1.11
N ALA A 74 -15.00 -10.40 -0.06
CA ALA A 74 -15.85 -9.66 0.85
C ALA A 74 -16.68 -8.57 0.12
N PRO A 75 -17.91 -8.28 0.58
CA PRO A 75 -18.73 -7.22 0.00
C PRO A 75 -18.07 -5.85 0.17
N PRO A 76 -18.48 -4.83 -0.61
CA PRO A 76 -17.95 -3.47 -0.45
C PRO A 76 -18.09 -2.96 0.98
N ALA A 77 -17.07 -2.25 1.45
CA ALA A 77 -17.08 -1.61 2.77
C ALA A 77 -17.64 -0.18 2.71
N PRO A 78 -18.01 0.43 3.83
CA PRO A 78 -18.47 1.81 3.89
C PRO A 78 -17.49 2.76 3.16
N GLY A 79 -18.04 3.70 2.35
CA GLY A 79 -17.24 4.62 1.54
C GLY A 79 -16.62 4.03 0.27
N LEU A 80 -16.71 2.69 0.05
CA LEU A 80 -16.19 2.02 -1.15
C LEU A 80 -17.28 1.48 -2.08
N HIS A 81 -18.55 1.83 -1.86
CA HIS A 81 -19.67 1.43 -2.71
C HIS A 81 -19.66 2.14 -4.07
N ASP A 82 -19.25 3.40 -4.09
CA ASP A 82 -19.08 4.17 -5.32
C ASP A 82 -17.60 4.55 -5.49
N ARG A 83 -16.95 3.95 -6.47
CA ARG A 83 -15.53 4.13 -6.79
C ARG A 83 -15.31 4.54 -8.23
N ARG A 84 -16.30 5.11 -8.87
CA ARG A 84 -16.24 5.48 -10.29
C ARG A 84 -15.17 6.52 -10.60
N VAL A 85 -14.84 7.39 -9.62
CA VAL A 85 -13.76 8.36 -9.73
C VAL A 85 -12.89 8.27 -8.47
N GLU A 86 -11.66 7.86 -8.66
CA GLU A 86 -10.60 7.86 -7.65
C GLU A 86 -9.46 8.75 -8.14
N ILE A 87 -8.91 9.58 -7.25
CA ILE A 87 -7.74 10.40 -7.56
C ILE A 87 -6.54 9.95 -6.73
N THR A 88 -5.36 10.12 -7.27
CA THR A 88 -4.10 9.82 -6.59
C THR A 88 -3.36 11.11 -6.30
N GLY A 89 -2.77 11.23 -5.14
CA GLY A 89 -1.92 12.36 -4.78
C GLY A 89 -1.09 12.10 -3.54
N PRO A 90 0.01 12.88 -3.37
CA PRO A 90 0.90 12.77 -2.23
C PRO A 90 0.21 13.21 -0.94
N THR A 91 0.79 12.79 0.18
CA THR A 91 0.28 13.09 1.52
C THR A 91 0.84 14.40 2.11
N ASP A 92 1.38 15.31 1.26
CA ASP A 92 1.73 16.65 1.73
C ASP A 92 0.48 17.45 2.15
N ARG A 93 0.66 18.39 3.06
CA ARG A 93 -0.44 19.06 3.75
C ARG A 93 -1.43 19.76 2.81
N LYS A 94 -0.91 20.48 1.81
CA LYS A 94 -1.75 21.20 0.84
C LYS A 94 -2.50 20.24 -0.07
N MET A 95 -1.81 19.23 -0.60
CA MET A 95 -2.41 18.26 -1.52
C MET A 95 -3.42 17.36 -0.81
N THR A 96 -3.19 17.01 0.45
CA THR A 96 -4.17 16.31 1.28
C THR A 96 -5.50 17.06 1.35
N VAL A 97 -5.48 18.36 1.65
CA VAL A 97 -6.71 19.19 1.69
C VAL A 97 -7.37 19.25 0.31
N ASN A 98 -6.58 19.48 -0.75
CA ASN A 98 -7.11 19.56 -2.12
C ASN A 98 -7.74 18.23 -2.57
N ALA A 99 -7.08 17.12 -2.30
CA ALA A 99 -7.55 15.79 -2.70
C ALA A 99 -8.86 15.42 -1.98
N LEU A 100 -8.93 15.65 -0.69
CA LEU A 100 -10.14 15.39 0.09
C LEU A 100 -11.34 16.23 -0.38
N ASN A 101 -11.11 17.45 -0.83
CA ASN A 101 -12.14 18.39 -1.34
C ASN A 101 -12.41 18.25 -2.83
N SER A 102 -11.79 17.29 -3.54
CA SER A 102 -11.81 17.25 -5.01
C SER A 102 -13.16 16.88 -5.62
N GLY A 103 -14.09 16.34 -4.83
CA GLY A 103 -15.33 15.73 -5.31
C GLY A 103 -15.16 14.31 -5.87
N ALA A 104 -13.93 13.77 -5.94
CA ALA A 104 -13.71 12.36 -6.20
C ALA A 104 -14.28 11.52 -5.05
N LYS A 105 -14.69 10.29 -5.34
CA LYS A 105 -15.25 9.41 -4.30
C LYS A 105 -14.17 8.82 -3.40
N VAL A 106 -12.99 8.62 -3.96
CA VAL A 106 -11.83 8.06 -3.24
C VAL A 106 -10.60 8.90 -3.53
N TRP A 107 -9.81 9.12 -2.50
CA TRP A 107 -8.44 9.62 -2.62
C TRP A 107 -7.47 8.51 -2.25
N LEU A 108 -6.64 8.12 -3.21
CA LEU A 108 -5.47 7.28 -3.01
C LEU A 108 -4.37 8.16 -2.43
N ALA A 109 -4.22 8.10 -1.10
CA ALA A 109 -3.18 8.79 -0.33
C ALA A 109 -1.85 8.03 -0.51
N ASP A 110 -0.97 8.60 -1.29
CA ASP A 110 0.14 7.86 -1.87
C ASP A 110 1.48 8.14 -1.20
N PHE A 111 2.06 7.13 -0.55
CA PHE A 111 3.42 7.14 -0.01
C PHE A 111 4.44 6.56 -1.00
N GLU A 112 4.02 6.00 -2.12
CA GLU A 112 4.88 5.30 -3.04
C GLU A 112 5.35 6.19 -4.20
N ASP A 113 4.52 6.34 -5.25
CA ASP A 113 4.97 6.98 -6.49
C ASP A 113 4.75 8.49 -6.51
N ALA A 114 3.69 9.00 -5.88
CA ALA A 114 3.38 10.43 -5.87
C ALA A 114 4.14 11.24 -4.81
N LEU A 115 4.79 10.58 -3.86
CA LEU A 115 5.52 11.20 -2.76
C LEU A 115 7.01 10.88 -2.86
N ALA A 116 7.88 11.91 -2.90
CA ALA A 116 9.31 11.68 -2.73
C ALA A 116 9.56 11.08 -1.33
N PRO A 117 10.22 9.90 -1.21
CA PRO A 117 10.30 9.15 0.03
C PRO A 117 11.37 9.70 0.99
N THR A 118 11.35 11.02 1.20
CA THR A 118 12.17 11.65 2.22
C THR A 118 11.56 11.40 3.61
N TRP A 119 12.40 11.41 4.62
CA TRP A 119 11.94 11.24 6.01
C TRP A 119 10.81 12.21 6.39
N ASP A 120 11.01 13.48 6.05
CA ASP A 120 10.02 14.52 6.38
C ASP A 120 8.69 14.31 5.64
N ASN A 121 8.72 13.83 4.40
CA ASN A 121 7.50 13.50 3.67
C ASN A 121 6.79 12.26 4.24
N VAL A 122 7.54 11.23 4.62
CA VAL A 122 6.95 10.00 5.15
C VAL A 122 6.29 10.26 6.51
N ILE A 123 6.99 10.84 7.48
CA ILE A 123 6.43 11.06 8.82
C ILE A 123 5.45 12.23 8.81
N GLY A 124 5.76 13.32 8.10
CA GLY A 124 4.83 14.43 7.90
C GLY A 124 3.54 14.02 7.20
N GLY A 125 3.63 13.09 6.24
CA GLY A 125 2.48 12.49 5.57
C GLY A 125 1.56 11.71 6.53
N GLN A 126 2.13 10.91 7.44
CA GLN A 126 1.38 10.21 8.48
C GLN A 126 0.65 11.21 9.40
N LEU A 127 1.35 12.27 9.81
CA LEU A 127 0.78 13.33 10.64
C LEU A 127 -0.36 14.05 9.92
N ASN A 128 -0.20 14.34 8.62
CA ASN A 128 -1.23 14.97 7.81
C ASN A 128 -2.49 14.10 7.69
N LEU A 129 -2.34 12.78 7.61
CA LEU A 129 -3.48 11.85 7.58
C LEU A 129 -4.21 11.83 8.93
N VAL A 130 -3.50 11.82 10.05
CA VAL A 130 -4.11 11.94 11.38
C VAL A 130 -4.87 13.26 11.50
N ASP A 131 -4.24 14.39 11.15
CA ASP A 131 -4.86 15.71 11.18
C ASP A 131 -6.10 15.80 10.25
N ALA A 132 -6.05 15.14 9.09
CA ALA A 132 -7.16 15.12 8.14
C ALA A 132 -8.36 14.33 8.68
N ILE A 133 -8.16 13.15 9.24
CA ILE A 133 -9.21 12.32 9.82
C ILE A 133 -9.85 13.01 11.03
N ASP A 134 -9.03 13.63 11.88
CA ASP A 134 -9.48 14.43 13.01
C ASP A 134 -10.07 15.81 12.59
N ARG A 135 -10.11 16.10 11.27
CA ARG A 135 -10.57 17.38 10.69
C ARG A 135 -9.83 18.62 11.21
N ARG A 136 -8.57 18.46 11.58
CA ARG A 136 -7.68 19.53 12.08
C ARG A 136 -6.73 20.08 11.03
N ILE A 137 -6.70 19.45 9.84
CA ILE A 137 -5.79 19.87 8.78
C ILE A 137 -6.27 21.16 8.13
N ASP A 138 -5.35 22.11 8.02
CA ASP A 138 -5.48 23.29 7.14
C ASP A 138 -4.10 23.67 6.60
N PHE A 139 -4.09 24.55 5.62
CA PHE A 139 -2.86 25.07 5.03
C PHE A 139 -3.09 26.50 4.56
N THR A 140 -2.20 27.42 4.95
CA THR A 140 -2.20 28.79 4.43
C THR A 140 -0.98 28.97 3.53
N ALA A 141 -1.23 29.29 2.25
CA ALA A 141 -0.16 29.56 1.29
C ALA A 141 0.55 30.88 1.60
N PRO A 142 1.80 31.08 1.16
CA PRO A 142 2.54 32.35 1.35
C PRO A 142 1.77 33.59 0.88
N GLY A 143 0.87 33.47 -0.11
CA GLY A 143 -0.01 34.52 -0.61
C GLY A 143 -1.30 34.73 0.21
N GLY A 144 -1.42 34.14 1.39
CA GLY A 144 -2.57 34.29 2.30
C GLY A 144 -3.79 33.42 1.95
N LYS A 145 -3.78 32.67 0.85
CA LYS A 145 -4.88 31.77 0.52
C LYS A 145 -4.92 30.61 1.50
N ARG A 146 -6.05 30.46 2.19
CA ARG A 146 -6.31 29.35 3.12
C ARG A 146 -6.96 28.16 2.40
N TYR A 147 -6.51 26.96 2.74
CA TYR A 147 -7.06 25.66 2.34
C TYR A 147 -7.54 24.96 3.60
N ALA A 148 -8.80 24.57 3.65
CA ALA A 148 -9.41 23.85 4.76
C ALA A 148 -10.37 22.79 4.22
N LEU A 149 -10.72 21.80 5.04
CA LEU A 149 -11.64 20.74 4.66
C LEU A 149 -13.07 21.27 4.55
N GLY A 150 -13.76 20.85 3.47
CA GLY A 150 -15.20 20.98 3.31
C GLY A 150 -15.98 19.90 4.09
N ASP A 151 -17.27 19.83 3.82
CA ASP A 151 -18.15 18.87 4.50
C ASP A 151 -18.12 17.49 3.84
N ASP A 152 -18.14 17.43 2.52
CA ASP A 152 -18.14 16.21 1.72
C ASP A 152 -16.71 15.88 1.26
N LEU A 153 -16.13 14.84 1.83
CA LEU A 153 -14.74 14.47 1.62
C LEU A 153 -14.61 13.14 0.89
N ALA A 154 -13.58 13.03 0.08
CA ALA A 154 -13.19 11.74 -0.52
C ALA A 154 -12.81 10.72 0.56
N THR A 155 -13.17 9.44 0.35
CA THR A 155 -12.73 8.34 1.20
C THR A 155 -11.21 8.14 1.06
N ILE A 156 -10.50 8.09 2.19
CA ILE A 156 -9.05 7.88 2.20
C ILE A 156 -8.74 6.40 1.98
N VAL A 157 -7.89 6.11 1.00
CA VAL A 157 -7.31 4.79 0.77
C VAL A 157 -5.79 4.96 0.65
N VAL A 158 -5.02 4.36 1.54
CA VAL A 158 -3.57 4.60 1.63
C VAL A 158 -2.80 3.61 0.76
N ARG A 159 -1.87 4.11 -0.06
CA ARG A 159 -0.90 3.28 -0.77
C ARG A 159 0.45 3.30 -0.06
N PRO A 160 0.79 2.25 0.71
CA PRO A 160 2.13 2.12 1.29
C PRO A 160 3.15 1.82 0.20
N ARG A 161 4.42 2.11 0.46
CA ARG A 161 5.53 1.72 -0.42
C ARG A 161 5.59 0.21 -0.62
N GLY A 162 6.00 -0.21 -1.82
CA GLY A 162 6.05 -1.62 -2.21
C GLY A 162 7.03 -2.46 -1.39
N TRP A 163 6.83 -3.80 -1.37
CA TRP A 163 7.62 -4.76 -0.59
C TRP A 163 9.14 -4.70 -0.82
N HIS A 164 9.58 -4.17 -1.95
CA HIS A 164 11.00 -4.07 -2.30
C HIS A 164 11.73 -2.89 -1.62
N LEU A 165 10.99 -1.92 -1.07
CA LEU A 165 11.56 -0.71 -0.48
C LEU A 165 11.83 -0.88 1.03
N VAL A 166 12.79 -0.10 1.53
CA VAL A 166 13.16 -0.04 2.95
C VAL A 166 13.10 1.40 3.46
N GLU A 167 12.80 1.53 4.76
CA GLU A 167 12.88 2.81 5.47
C GLU A 167 14.19 2.85 6.26
N LYS A 168 15.17 3.56 5.71
CA LYS A 168 16.53 3.59 6.26
C LYS A 168 16.66 4.32 7.60
N HIS A 169 15.68 5.17 7.94
CA HIS A 169 15.71 5.96 9.18
C HIS A 169 15.07 5.25 10.37
N ILE A 170 14.48 4.07 10.17
CA ILE A 170 14.01 3.18 11.23
C ILE A 170 14.78 1.87 11.13
N VAL A 171 15.50 1.54 12.18
CA VAL A 171 16.42 0.40 12.22
C VAL A 171 16.01 -0.56 13.34
N VAL A 172 15.81 -1.84 13.00
CA VAL A 172 15.52 -2.91 13.96
C VAL A 172 16.71 -3.88 13.96
N ASP A 173 17.33 -4.07 15.11
CA ASP A 173 18.52 -4.91 15.29
C ASP A 173 19.61 -4.68 14.22
N GLY A 174 19.89 -3.40 13.91
CA GLY A 174 20.91 -2.97 12.96
C GLY A 174 20.51 -3.07 11.48
N ARG A 175 19.27 -3.44 11.16
CA ARG A 175 18.76 -3.53 9.78
C ARG A 175 17.67 -2.49 9.52
N ALA A 176 17.71 -1.84 8.36
CA ALA A 176 16.61 -1.00 7.91
C ALA A 176 15.31 -1.81 7.79
N ILE A 177 14.24 -1.30 8.35
CA ILE A 177 12.91 -1.93 8.32
C ILE A 177 12.30 -1.84 6.92
N SER A 178 11.34 -2.72 6.61
CA SER A 178 10.51 -2.60 5.40
C SER A 178 9.75 -1.28 5.38
N ALA A 179 9.89 -0.50 4.30
CA ALA A 179 9.12 0.72 4.11
C ALA A 179 7.60 0.44 4.10
N THR A 180 7.23 -0.69 3.51
CA THR A 180 5.84 -1.18 3.49
C THR A 180 5.25 -1.31 4.89
N LEU A 181 6.00 -1.95 5.81
CA LEU A 181 5.56 -2.16 7.19
C LEU A 181 5.53 -0.86 7.99
N VAL A 182 6.40 0.11 7.67
CA VAL A 182 6.38 1.44 8.28
C VAL A 182 5.14 2.21 7.85
N ASP A 183 4.91 2.33 6.55
CA ASP A 183 3.80 3.12 6.02
C ASP A 183 2.44 2.54 6.43
N PHE A 184 2.28 1.21 6.28
CA PHE A 184 1.10 0.49 6.73
C PHE A 184 0.93 0.58 8.25
N GLY A 185 2.00 0.24 9.00
CA GLY A 185 1.92 0.10 10.45
C GLY A 185 1.62 1.42 11.15
N LEU A 186 2.27 2.51 10.76
CA LEU A 186 2.01 3.82 11.36
C LEU A 186 0.59 4.30 11.04
N TYR A 187 0.16 4.20 9.77
CA TYR A 187 -1.19 4.58 9.42
C TYR A 187 -2.23 3.74 10.16
N PHE A 188 -2.09 2.42 10.14
CA PHE A 188 -3.04 1.53 10.79
C PHE A 188 -3.10 1.78 12.30
N PHE A 189 -1.94 1.92 12.95
CA PHE A 189 -1.86 2.17 14.39
C PHE A 189 -2.59 3.46 14.80
N HIS A 190 -2.36 4.55 14.07
CA HIS A 190 -2.91 5.85 14.45
C HIS A 190 -4.32 6.11 13.92
N CYS A 191 -4.67 5.53 12.76
CA CYS A 191 -5.86 5.92 12.02
C CYS A 191 -6.97 4.87 12.00
N ALA A 192 -6.70 3.59 12.29
CA ALA A 192 -7.72 2.54 12.14
C ALA A 192 -8.97 2.81 12.99
N GLN A 193 -8.80 3.05 14.28
CA GLN A 193 -9.94 3.32 15.18
C GLN A 193 -10.64 4.64 14.82
N ARG A 194 -9.86 5.71 14.48
CA ARG A 194 -10.43 6.99 14.05
C ARG A 194 -11.31 6.86 12.80
N GLN A 195 -10.86 6.05 11.84
CA GLN A 195 -11.65 5.80 10.63
C GLN A 195 -12.94 5.03 10.95
N LEU A 196 -12.88 4.05 11.83
CA LEU A 196 -14.07 3.31 12.27
C LEU A 196 -15.06 4.23 13.00
N ASP A 197 -14.58 5.07 13.89
CA ASP A 197 -15.40 6.04 14.64
C ASP A 197 -16.06 7.06 13.69
N ALA A 198 -15.40 7.37 12.55
CA ALA A 198 -15.94 8.21 11.49
C ALA A 198 -16.88 7.46 10.51
N GLY A 199 -17.19 6.18 10.74
CA GLY A 199 -18.05 5.38 9.88
C GLY A 199 -17.40 4.93 8.57
N SER A 200 -16.07 4.97 8.48
CA SER A 200 -15.24 4.50 7.37
C SER A 200 -14.39 3.30 7.81
N GLY A 201 -13.23 3.10 7.23
CA GLY A 201 -12.29 2.05 7.65
C GLY A 201 -10.86 2.29 7.19
N PRO A 202 -9.91 1.50 7.71
CA PRO A 202 -8.52 1.55 7.27
C PRO A 202 -8.37 0.84 5.93
N TYR A 203 -8.40 1.60 4.85
CA TYR A 203 -8.37 1.08 3.49
C TYR A 203 -7.02 1.29 2.83
N PHE A 204 -6.62 0.33 1.97
CA PHE A 204 -5.31 0.32 1.36
C PHE A 204 -5.36 0.04 -0.15
N TYR A 205 -4.33 0.54 -0.85
CA TYR A 205 -3.93 0.13 -2.19
C TYR A 205 -2.61 -0.64 -2.09
N LEU A 206 -2.56 -1.84 -2.65
CA LEU A 206 -1.37 -2.70 -2.57
C LEU A 206 -0.60 -2.63 -3.88
N PRO A 207 0.60 -1.98 -3.88
CA PRO A 207 1.35 -1.77 -5.10
C PRO A 207 2.29 -2.92 -5.42
N LYS A 208 2.62 -3.06 -6.69
CA LYS A 208 3.77 -3.79 -7.23
C LYS A 208 3.88 -5.25 -6.75
N LEU A 209 2.72 -5.89 -6.53
CA LEU A 209 2.70 -7.33 -6.27
C LEU A 209 3.15 -8.09 -7.51
N GLU A 210 3.97 -9.11 -7.31
CA GLU A 210 4.41 -10.00 -8.37
C GLU A 210 3.85 -11.43 -8.25
N SER A 211 3.16 -11.76 -7.14
CA SER A 211 2.56 -13.08 -6.93
C SER A 211 1.47 -13.09 -5.87
N HIS A 212 0.62 -14.13 -5.92
CA HIS A 212 -0.37 -14.42 -4.88
C HIS A 212 0.27 -14.68 -3.50
N ARG A 213 1.52 -15.16 -3.45
CA ARG A 213 2.25 -15.38 -2.19
C ARG A 213 2.55 -14.06 -1.47
N GLU A 214 2.74 -12.98 -2.22
CA GLU A 214 2.88 -11.64 -1.65
C GLU A 214 1.54 -11.10 -1.18
N ALA A 215 0.45 -11.43 -1.86
CA ALA A 215 -0.91 -11.15 -1.40
C ALA A 215 -1.23 -11.92 -0.10
N ARG A 216 -0.81 -13.19 0.01
CA ARG A 216 -0.90 -13.98 1.24
C ARG A 216 -0.15 -13.31 2.39
N LEU A 217 1.08 -12.84 2.13
CA LEU A 217 1.84 -12.09 3.15
C LEU A 217 1.06 -10.87 3.64
N TRP A 218 0.45 -10.10 2.73
CA TRP A 218 -0.40 -8.98 3.10
C TRP A 218 -1.62 -9.39 3.94
N ASN A 219 -2.29 -10.48 3.55
CA ASN A 219 -3.43 -10.99 4.32
C ASN A 219 -3.03 -11.34 5.76
N GLU A 220 -1.89 -11.94 5.94
CA GLU A 220 -1.37 -12.30 7.26
C GLU A 220 -0.94 -11.06 8.07
N VAL A 221 -0.32 -10.06 7.42
CA VAL A 221 -0.04 -8.76 8.03
C VAL A 221 -1.34 -8.10 8.52
N PHE A 222 -2.40 -8.11 7.70
CA PHE A 222 -3.70 -7.56 8.09
C PHE A 222 -4.31 -8.28 9.29
N ARG A 223 -4.29 -9.62 9.28
CA ARG A 223 -4.78 -10.44 10.39
C ARG A 223 -4.01 -10.15 11.67
N PHE A 224 -2.69 -10.13 11.60
CA PHE A 224 -1.82 -9.82 12.73
C PHE A 224 -2.11 -8.42 13.29
N ALA A 225 -2.18 -7.41 12.42
CA ALA A 225 -2.40 -6.02 12.81
C ALA A 225 -3.77 -5.81 13.46
N GLN A 226 -4.83 -6.40 12.89
CA GLN A 226 -6.17 -6.33 13.46
C GLN A 226 -6.21 -6.99 14.85
N ASN A 227 -5.58 -8.16 15.01
CA ASN A 227 -5.49 -8.83 16.31
C ASN A 227 -4.69 -8.01 17.33
N TRP A 228 -3.57 -7.40 16.91
CA TRP A 228 -2.72 -6.58 17.78
C TRP A 228 -3.46 -5.38 18.38
N LEU A 229 -4.26 -4.69 17.57
CA LEU A 229 -5.01 -3.50 17.99
C LEU A 229 -6.43 -3.81 18.48
N GLY A 230 -6.87 -5.06 18.46
CA GLY A 230 -8.24 -5.43 18.83
C GLY A 230 -9.29 -4.93 17.82
N VAL A 231 -8.90 -4.66 16.59
CA VAL A 231 -9.81 -4.23 15.51
C VAL A 231 -10.48 -5.47 14.90
N PRO A 232 -11.80 -5.45 14.64
CA PRO A 232 -12.51 -6.59 14.10
C PRO A 232 -11.91 -7.13 12.80
N TYR A 233 -11.86 -8.45 12.66
CA TYR A 233 -11.36 -9.11 11.47
C TYR A 233 -12.17 -8.72 10.24
N GLY A 234 -11.49 -8.51 9.11
CA GLY A 234 -12.12 -8.08 7.86
C GLY A 234 -12.45 -6.57 7.79
N THR A 235 -12.09 -5.78 8.78
CA THR A 235 -12.24 -4.32 8.78
C THR A 235 -11.31 -3.65 7.75
N ILE A 236 -10.08 -4.12 7.64
CA ILE A 236 -9.18 -3.68 6.58
C ILE A 236 -9.76 -4.08 5.21
N ARG A 237 -9.75 -3.14 4.27
CA ARG A 237 -10.03 -3.43 2.86
C ARG A 237 -8.88 -2.97 1.98
N ALA A 238 -8.56 -3.79 0.98
CA ALA A 238 -7.44 -3.54 0.11
C ALA A 238 -7.80 -3.75 -1.37
N THR A 239 -7.46 -2.77 -2.18
CA THR A 239 -7.44 -2.87 -3.64
C THR A 239 -6.04 -3.24 -4.08
N VAL A 240 -5.90 -4.21 -4.98
CA VAL A 240 -4.60 -4.59 -5.52
C VAL A 240 -4.36 -3.93 -6.87
N LEU A 241 -3.22 -3.29 -7.03
CA LEU A 241 -2.74 -2.82 -8.32
C LEU A 241 -2.18 -4.02 -9.10
N VAL A 242 -2.87 -4.39 -10.19
CA VAL A 242 -2.33 -5.31 -11.18
C VAL A 242 -1.48 -4.49 -12.14
N GLU A 243 -0.22 -4.37 -11.79
CA GLU A 243 0.75 -3.48 -12.44
C GLU A 243 2.09 -4.18 -12.72
N THR A 244 2.09 -5.50 -12.65
CA THR A 244 3.21 -6.32 -13.09
C THR A 244 2.72 -7.43 -14.00
N ILE A 245 3.50 -7.77 -15.03
CA ILE A 245 3.15 -8.87 -15.94
C ILE A 245 2.99 -10.20 -15.18
N THR A 246 3.71 -10.39 -14.09
CA THR A 246 3.62 -11.59 -13.27
C THR A 246 2.30 -11.70 -12.52
N ALA A 247 1.83 -10.61 -11.91
CA ALA A 247 0.56 -10.58 -11.21
C ALA A 247 -0.64 -10.76 -12.16
N ALA A 248 -0.51 -10.37 -13.42
CA ALA A 248 -1.58 -10.54 -14.41
C ALA A 248 -1.95 -12.02 -14.65
N PHE A 249 -1.04 -12.95 -14.40
CA PHE A 249 -1.29 -14.39 -14.49
C PHE A 249 -1.71 -15.03 -13.14
N GLU A 250 -1.81 -14.24 -12.08
CA GLU A 250 -2.15 -14.72 -10.73
C GLU A 250 -3.30 -13.90 -10.10
N MET A 251 -4.18 -13.29 -10.92
CA MET A 251 -5.24 -12.39 -10.41
C MET A 251 -6.25 -13.12 -9.53
N ASP A 252 -6.72 -14.28 -9.95
CA ASP A 252 -7.66 -15.08 -9.16
C ASP A 252 -7.05 -15.52 -7.84
N GLU A 253 -5.80 -15.96 -7.88
CA GLU A 253 -5.07 -16.37 -6.68
C GLU A 253 -4.84 -15.19 -5.72
N ILE A 254 -4.52 -14.01 -6.24
CA ILE A 254 -4.37 -12.79 -5.45
C ILE A 254 -5.70 -12.44 -4.75
N LEU A 255 -6.80 -12.48 -5.49
CA LEU A 255 -8.13 -12.25 -4.94
C LEU A 255 -8.49 -13.29 -3.87
N TYR A 256 -8.19 -14.57 -4.14
CA TYR A 256 -8.45 -15.66 -3.23
C TYR A 256 -7.70 -15.52 -1.91
N GLU A 257 -6.40 -15.19 -1.96
CA GLU A 257 -5.60 -14.97 -0.75
C GLU A 257 -6.10 -13.79 0.09
N LEU A 258 -6.59 -12.75 -0.55
CA LEU A 258 -7.11 -11.54 0.11
C LEU A 258 -8.62 -11.55 0.30
N ARG A 259 -9.35 -12.62 -0.03
CA ARG A 259 -10.81 -12.62 -0.20
C ARG A 259 -11.60 -11.98 0.95
N GLU A 260 -11.09 -12.04 2.16
CA GLU A 260 -11.74 -11.44 3.34
C GLU A 260 -11.46 -9.94 3.51
N HIS A 261 -10.41 -9.46 2.86
CA HIS A 261 -9.96 -8.05 2.91
C HIS A 261 -10.00 -7.36 1.54
N CYS A 262 -10.34 -8.08 0.46
CA CYS A 262 -10.30 -7.52 -0.87
C CYS A 262 -11.41 -6.48 -1.10
N ALA A 263 -11.03 -5.34 -1.68
CA ALA A 263 -11.94 -4.32 -2.19
C ALA A 263 -12.00 -4.28 -3.72
N GLY A 264 -11.09 -4.96 -4.41
CA GLY A 264 -11.05 -5.04 -5.87
C GLY A 264 -9.64 -5.03 -6.46
N LEU A 265 -9.61 -4.96 -7.77
CA LEU A 265 -8.38 -4.82 -8.57
C LEU A 265 -8.37 -3.47 -9.30
N ASN A 266 -7.18 -2.95 -9.55
CA ASN A 266 -6.96 -1.77 -10.38
C ASN A 266 -5.86 -2.08 -11.40
N ALA A 267 -6.04 -1.70 -12.67
CA ALA A 267 -5.04 -1.90 -13.71
C ALA A 267 -4.04 -0.72 -13.72
N GLY A 268 -2.81 -0.99 -13.33
CA GLY A 268 -1.72 -0.01 -13.29
C GLY A 268 -0.91 0.00 -14.59
N ARG A 269 -1.17 0.94 -15.49
CA ARG A 269 -0.63 0.95 -16.85
C ARG A 269 0.89 1.13 -16.92
N TRP A 270 1.43 2.12 -16.22
CA TRP A 270 2.84 2.49 -16.36
C TRP A 270 3.79 1.42 -15.85
N ASP A 271 3.56 0.96 -14.64
CA ASP A 271 4.34 -0.10 -14.02
C ASP A 271 4.19 -1.44 -14.75
N TYR A 272 3.00 -1.71 -15.32
CA TYR A 272 2.79 -2.91 -16.13
C TYR A 272 3.70 -2.92 -17.37
N ILE A 273 3.74 -1.81 -18.12
CA ILE A 273 4.64 -1.65 -19.27
C ILE A 273 6.10 -1.78 -18.81
N PHE A 274 6.46 -1.08 -17.73
CA PHE A 274 7.82 -1.17 -17.18
C PHE A 274 8.18 -2.60 -16.75
N SER A 275 7.24 -3.35 -16.19
CA SER A 275 7.49 -4.75 -15.82
C SER A 275 7.78 -5.66 -17.02
N ILE A 276 7.19 -5.38 -18.17
CA ILE A 276 7.53 -6.06 -19.45
C ILE A 276 8.95 -5.71 -19.83
N VAL A 277 9.30 -4.43 -19.87
CA VAL A 277 10.66 -3.97 -20.19
C VAL A 277 11.69 -4.58 -19.22
N LYS A 278 11.41 -4.54 -17.94
CA LYS A 278 12.27 -5.08 -16.88
C LYS A 278 12.54 -6.59 -17.04
N ASN A 279 11.52 -7.37 -17.40
CA ASN A 279 11.63 -8.83 -17.46
C ASN A 279 12.03 -9.36 -18.85
N PHE A 280 11.73 -8.63 -19.93
CA PHE A 280 11.84 -9.11 -21.32
C PHE A 280 12.54 -8.14 -22.27
N GLY A 281 13.07 -7.01 -21.81
CA GLY A 281 13.69 -5.97 -22.68
C GLY A 281 14.94 -6.44 -23.44
N TRP A 282 15.45 -7.64 -23.17
CA TRP A 282 16.53 -8.31 -23.87
C TRP A 282 16.03 -9.20 -25.04
N ARG A 283 14.71 -9.36 -25.23
CA ARG A 283 14.07 -10.16 -26.26
C ARG A 283 13.47 -9.25 -27.33
N ASP A 284 13.84 -9.44 -28.58
CA ASP A 284 13.35 -8.64 -29.72
C ASP A 284 11.83 -8.74 -29.91
N ASP A 285 11.24 -9.91 -29.62
CA ASP A 285 9.80 -10.15 -29.73
C ASP A 285 8.96 -9.47 -28.61
N PHE A 286 9.61 -8.87 -27.62
CA PHE A 286 8.99 -8.09 -26.56
C PHE A 286 9.33 -6.59 -26.63
N VAL A 287 10.01 -6.16 -27.70
CA VAL A 287 10.24 -4.71 -27.90
C VAL A 287 8.91 -4.04 -28.25
N LEU A 288 8.48 -3.13 -27.38
CA LEU A 288 7.26 -2.38 -27.61
C LEU A 288 7.49 -1.30 -28.66
N PRO A 289 6.50 -1.01 -29.51
CA PRO A 289 6.58 0.08 -30.48
C PRO A 289 6.66 1.45 -29.79
N ASP A 290 6.95 2.48 -30.56
CA ASP A 290 6.84 3.85 -30.07
C ASP A 290 5.43 4.11 -29.53
N ARG A 291 5.34 4.87 -28.44
CA ARG A 291 4.09 5.16 -27.75
C ARG A 291 3.06 5.90 -28.61
N GLY A 292 3.52 6.57 -29.67
CA GLY A 292 2.69 7.35 -30.57
C GLY A 292 2.12 6.56 -31.74
N THR A 293 2.44 5.25 -31.87
CA THR A 293 2.01 4.40 -32.99
C THR A 293 0.80 3.54 -32.66
#